data_6099c1e5e9343d6de7eabe35b5095cd3
#
_entry.id   6099c1e5e9343d6de7eabe35b5095cd3
#
_cell.length_a   1.000
_cell.length_b   1.000
_cell.length_c   1.000
_cell.angle_alpha   90.00
_cell.angle_beta   90.00
_cell.angle_gamma   90.00
#
_symmetry.space_group_name_H-M   'P 1'
#
loop_
_entity.id
_entity.type
_entity.pdbx_description
1 polymer ?
#
loop_
_entity_poly.entity_id
_entity_poly.type
_entity_poly.pdbx_seq_one_letter_code
_entity_poly.pdbx_strand_id
1 'polypeptide(L)'
;MITLTAGGKGASAKTLTVNSTSIDPTAVTESDIIGGYNASTGAETGMELIRHIYPKFSMTPGLLLAPGWTQKPNVGIALAAKCEEINGVFTCECILDIDTAEATKYTDCNDWKNKNGYTNKHAALLWPQVKVGTKQYAYSAIFGALTAYTDASNDDVPNLSPSNKLIGITGLCLEDGTEVTLDQPQANLLNGQGIITAINDSGWKSWGNNTACYPANTDPKDRWFCCRRFFSWWGNSFILTYKQKVDEPGNYRLIESIVDSENIRGNSYVSQGKCAGARIEFSEDENPVTDILNGKIQFHQYLAPYVPAEDILNILEFDPDMLSAALNGGE
;
A
#
# COMPACT_ATOMS: atom_id res chain seq x y z
N MET A 1 17.47 -25.85 -24.68
CA MET A 1 18.14 -26.50 -25.84
C MET A 1 19.58 -26.00 -25.87
N ILE A 2 20.57 -26.90 -25.91
CA ILE A 2 21.99 -26.53 -26.05
C ILE A 2 22.35 -26.71 -27.53
N THR A 3 22.79 -25.61 -28.14
CA THR A 3 23.21 -25.62 -29.56
C THR A 3 24.74 -25.61 -29.61
N LEU A 4 25.35 -26.62 -30.18
CA LEU A 4 26.79 -26.65 -30.37
C LEU A 4 27.15 -25.89 -31.65
N THR A 5 28.19 -25.07 -31.58
CA THR A 5 28.71 -24.33 -32.73
C THR A 5 29.40 -25.31 -33.70
N ALA A 6 29.03 -25.28 -34.96
CA ALA A 6 29.68 -26.08 -36.00
C ALA A 6 31.18 -25.79 -36.02
N GLY A 7 32.02 -26.82 -35.92
CA GLY A 7 33.48 -26.70 -35.86
C GLY A 7 34.06 -26.37 -34.49
N GLY A 8 33.22 -26.20 -33.43
CA GLY A 8 33.68 -26.04 -32.07
C GLY A 8 34.24 -27.34 -31.45
N LYS A 9 35.00 -27.24 -30.36
CA LYS A 9 35.65 -28.39 -29.67
C LYS A 9 34.67 -29.49 -29.25
N GLY A 10 33.40 -29.21 -29.12
CA GLY A 10 32.33 -30.19 -28.81
C GLY A 10 31.63 -30.80 -30.02
N ALA A 11 31.88 -30.34 -31.23
CA ALA A 11 31.14 -30.77 -32.46
C ALA A 11 31.28 -32.26 -32.77
N SER A 12 32.38 -32.91 -32.37
CA SER A 12 32.66 -34.34 -32.53
C SER A 12 32.43 -35.17 -31.28
N ALA A 13 31.96 -34.58 -30.19
CA ALA A 13 31.75 -35.32 -28.94
C ALA A 13 30.57 -36.30 -29.06
N LYS A 14 30.81 -37.57 -28.71
CA LYS A 14 29.78 -38.60 -28.64
C LYS A 14 28.91 -38.50 -27.39
N THR A 15 29.41 -37.85 -26.36
CA THR A 15 28.74 -37.65 -25.09
C THR A 15 29.03 -36.21 -24.59
N LEU A 16 28.00 -35.49 -24.23
CA LEU A 16 28.12 -34.16 -23.60
C LEU A 16 27.63 -34.27 -22.18
N THR A 17 28.49 -33.91 -21.21
CA THR A 17 28.07 -33.76 -19.81
C THR A 17 27.85 -32.27 -19.55
N VAL A 18 26.65 -31.91 -19.16
CA VAL A 18 26.29 -30.52 -18.80
C VAL A 18 26.02 -30.47 -17.31
N ASN A 19 26.81 -29.68 -16.61
CA ASN A 19 26.54 -29.33 -15.21
C ASN A 19 25.80 -27.97 -15.23
N SER A 20 24.62 -27.94 -14.66
CA SER A 20 23.86 -26.70 -14.47
C SER A 20 23.53 -26.53 -13.00
N THR A 21 23.59 -25.30 -12.54
CA THR A 21 23.10 -24.93 -11.22
C THR A 21 21.78 -24.18 -11.42
N SER A 22 20.72 -24.63 -10.78
CA SER A 22 19.45 -23.95 -10.75
C SER A 22 19.14 -23.48 -9.33
N ILE A 23 18.42 -22.38 -9.22
CA ILE A 23 17.88 -21.94 -7.94
C ILE A 23 16.83 -22.96 -7.50
N ASP A 24 16.93 -23.43 -6.27
CA ASP A 24 15.89 -24.23 -5.63
C ASP A 24 14.98 -23.30 -4.81
N PRO A 25 13.78 -22.96 -5.30
CA PRO A 25 12.88 -22.06 -4.59
C PRO A 25 12.35 -22.66 -3.28
N THR A 26 12.43 -24.00 -3.12
CA THR A 26 11.96 -24.66 -1.89
C THR A 26 12.97 -24.55 -0.74
N ALA A 27 14.21 -24.20 -1.05
CA ALA A 27 15.26 -23.96 -0.05
C ALA A 27 15.18 -22.57 0.59
N VAL A 28 14.39 -21.65 0.04
CA VAL A 28 14.20 -20.30 0.59
C VAL A 28 13.36 -20.37 1.87
N THR A 29 13.83 -19.71 2.92
CA THR A 29 13.18 -19.67 4.24
C THR A 29 12.67 -18.27 4.59
N GLU A 30 11.84 -18.17 5.65
CA GLU A 30 11.43 -16.87 6.20
C GLU A 30 12.62 -16.00 6.57
N SER A 31 13.67 -16.61 7.13
CA SER A 31 14.90 -15.89 7.49
C SER A 31 15.62 -15.31 6.28
N ASP A 32 15.55 -15.94 5.13
CA ASP A 32 16.15 -15.42 3.90
C ASP A 32 15.37 -14.21 3.37
N ILE A 33 14.04 -14.21 3.50
CA ILE A 33 13.17 -13.10 3.11
C ILE A 33 13.35 -11.92 4.06
N ILE A 34 13.29 -12.15 5.38
CA ILE A 34 13.49 -11.11 6.39
C ILE A 34 14.93 -10.57 6.27
N GLY A 35 15.88 -11.48 6.12
CA GLY A 35 17.29 -11.13 6.00
C GLY A 35 17.91 -10.66 7.31
N GLY A 36 18.96 -9.90 7.17
CA GLY A 36 19.69 -9.35 8.32
C GLY A 36 21.01 -8.72 7.91
N TYR A 37 21.68 -8.14 8.90
CA TYR A 37 23.00 -7.55 8.79
C TYR A 37 24.05 -8.47 9.41
N ASN A 38 25.04 -8.87 8.64
CA ASN A 38 26.19 -9.64 9.14
C ASN A 38 27.28 -8.68 9.59
N ALA A 39 27.47 -8.54 10.89
CA ALA A 39 28.45 -7.61 11.47
C ALA A 39 29.89 -7.94 11.11
N SER A 40 30.21 -9.20 10.78
CA SER A 40 31.60 -9.64 10.47
C SER A 40 31.97 -9.30 9.02
N THR A 41 31.02 -9.39 8.09
CA THR A 41 31.27 -9.17 6.66
C THR A 41 30.72 -7.84 6.15
N GLY A 42 29.84 -7.16 6.92
CA GLY A 42 29.09 -5.99 6.49
C GLY A 42 28.01 -6.31 5.45
N ALA A 43 27.75 -7.60 5.19
CA ALA A 43 26.76 -8.02 4.20
C ALA A 43 25.34 -7.89 4.74
N GLU A 44 24.44 -7.44 3.87
CA GLU A 44 23.01 -7.35 4.13
C GLU A 44 22.25 -8.27 3.18
N THR A 45 21.15 -8.83 3.67
CA THR A 45 20.31 -9.77 2.94
C THR A 45 18.82 -9.47 3.17
N GLY A 46 17.97 -10.01 2.31
CA GLY A 46 16.50 -9.91 2.44
C GLY A 46 16.00 -8.47 2.49
N MET A 47 15.09 -8.17 3.41
CA MET A 47 14.48 -6.85 3.55
C MET A 47 15.44 -5.73 3.94
N GLU A 48 16.64 -6.05 4.49
CA GLU A 48 17.63 -5.01 4.78
C GLU A 48 18.14 -4.31 3.51
N LEU A 49 18.05 -4.98 2.36
CA LEU A 49 18.41 -4.38 1.07
C LEU A 49 17.50 -3.23 0.62
N ILE A 50 16.31 -3.07 1.22
CA ILE A 50 15.37 -1.97 0.91
C ILE A 50 16.05 -0.61 1.12
N ARG A 51 16.90 -0.48 2.14
CA ARG A 51 17.62 0.76 2.42
C ARG A 51 18.59 1.19 1.31
N HIS A 52 18.97 0.28 0.40
CA HIS A 52 19.84 0.58 -0.73
C HIS A 52 19.11 1.19 -1.93
N ILE A 53 17.79 1.15 -1.95
CA ILE A 53 17.01 1.63 -3.10
C ILE A 53 17.28 3.12 -3.34
N TYR A 54 17.11 3.95 -2.29
CA TYR A 54 17.30 5.38 -2.44
C TYR A 54 18.76 5.76 -2.80
N PRO A 55 19.80 5.28 -2.08
CA PRO A 55 21.18 5.62 -2.42
C PRO A 55 21.63 5.17 -3.81
N LYS A 56 21.06 4.07 -4.34
CA LYS A 56 21.47 3.52 -5.65
C LYS A 56 20.65 4.09 -6.82
N PHE A 57 19.38 4.37 -6.60
CA PHE A 57 18.43 4.69 -7.68
C PHE A 57 17.76 6.04 -7.54
N SER A 58 17.99 6.76 -6.44
CA SER A 58 17.34 8.04 -6.09
C SER A 58 15.81 7.96 -6.12
N MET A 59 15.27 6.77 -5.81
CA MET A 59 13.83 6.49 -5.74
C MET A 59 13.47 5.98 -4.34
N THR A 60 12.26 6.30 -3.90
CA THR A 60 11.69 5.78 -2.66
C THR A 60 10.62 4.74 -2.97
N PRO A 61 10.57 3.61 -2.28
CA PRO A 61 9.47 2.67 -2.43
C PRO A 61 8.14 3.31 -2.04
N GLY A 62 7.09 3.09 -2.82
CA GLY A 62 5.72 3.48 -2.47
C GLY A 62 4.91 2.32 -1.90
N LEU A 63 5.25 1.08 -2.31
CA LEU A 63 4.62 -0.15 -1.85
C LEU A 63 5.67 -1.24 -1.68
N LEU A 64 5.55 -2.02 -0.61
CA LEU A 64 6.33 -3.23 -0.36
C LEU A 64 5.42 -4.46 -0.40
N LEU A 65 5.85 -5.50 -1.11
CA LEU A 65 5.13 -6.75 -1.27
C LEU A 65 6.08 -7.93 -1.13
N ALA A 66 5.60 -9.00 -0.51
CA ALA A 66 6.25 -10.30 -0.52
C ALA A 66 5.17 -11.40 -0.70
N PRO A 67 4.58 -11.52 -1.93
CA PRO A 67 3.50 -12.45 -2.21
C PRO A 67 3.92 -13.88 -1.93
N GLY A 68 3.05 -14.66 -1.27
CA GLY A 68 3.35 -16.03 -0.85
C GLY A 68 4.22 -16.16 0.41
N TRP A 69 4.59 -15.04 1.03
CA TRP A 69 5.39 -15.01 2.26
C TRP A 69 4.71 -14.23 3.40
N THR A 70 3.90 -13.23 3.07
CA THR A 70 3.31 -12.34 4.09
C THR A 70 2.20 -12.98 4.92
N GLN A 71 1.66 -14.14 4.53
CA GLN A 71 0.80 -14.96 5.37
C GLN A 71 1.54 -15.57 6.58
N LYS A 72 2.88 -15.55 6.57
CA LYS A 72 3.72 -15.96 7.70
C LYS A 72 3.94 -14.75 8.60
N PRO A 73 3.51 -14.78 9.89
CA PRO A 73 3.49 -13.60 10.75
C PRO A 73 4.85 -12.91 10.91
N ASN A 74 5.92 -13.68 11.03
CA ASN A 74 7.26 -13.10 11.16
C ASN A 74 7.62 -12.22 9.96
N VAL A 75 7.29 -12.66 8.74
CA VAL A 75 7.57 -11.92 7.50
C VAL A 75 6.66 -10.71 7.37
N GLY A 76 5.34 -10.89 7.61
CA GLY A 76 4.37 -9.80 7.49
C GLY A 76 4.63 -8.66 8.46
N ILE A 77 4.94 -8.98 9.74
CA ILE A 77 5.26 -7.97 10.76
C ILE A 77 6.59 -7.27 10.43
N ALA A 78 7.61 -8.02 10.00
CA ALA A 78 8.89 -7.43 9.62
C ALA A 78 8.73 -6.47 8.42
N LEU A 79 7.93 -6.86 7.41
CA LEU A 79 7.66 -6.01 6.25
C LEU A 79 6.92 -4.72 6.63
N ALA A 80 5.89 -4.82 7.49
CA ALA A 80 5.15 -3.67 7.99
C ALA A 80 6.04 -2.70 8.79
N ALA A 81 6.93 -3.23 9.62
CA ALA A 81 7.89 -2.42 10.37
C ALA A 81 8.87 -1.66 9.45
N LYS A 82 9.30 -2.26 8.33
CA LYS A 82 10.15 -1.57 7.34
C LYS A 82 9.44 -0.40 6.65
N CYS A 83 8.11 -0.40 6.59
CA CYS A 83 7.34 0.69 6.00
C CYS A 83 7.31 1.97 6.84
N GLU A 84 7.51 1.84 8.15
CA GLU A 84 7.46 2.98 9.07
C GLU A 84 8.67 3.91 8.93
N GLU A 85 9.82 3.33 8.61
CA GLU A 85 11.07 4.10 8.52
C GLU A 85 12.06 3.44 7.54
N ILE A 86 12.20 4.02 6.35
CA ILE A 86 13.21 3.65 5.37
C ILE A 86 14.30 4.74 5.37
N ASN A 87 15.55 4.35 5.57
CA ASN A 87 16.69 5.27 5.63
C ASN A 87 16.57 6.38 6.69
N GLY A 88 15.80 6.15 7.75
CA GLY A 88 15.60 7.09 8.85
C GLY A 88 14.64 8.25 8.53
N VAL A 89 14.04 8.31 7.34
CA VAL A 89 13.26 9.47 6.90
C VAL A 89 12.04 9.16 6.03
N PHE A 90 12.08 8.10 5.21
CA PHE A 90 10.99 7.79 4.28
C PHE A 90 10.00 6.78 4.84
N THR A 91 8.76 6.90 4.42
CA THR A 91 7.69 5.95 4.76
C THR A 91 7.05 5.39 3.49
N CYS A 92 6.50 4.20 3.56
CA CYS A 92 5.69 3.61 2.50
C CYS A 92 4.61 2.71 3.10
N GLU A 93 3.84 2.03 2.28
CA GLU A 93 2.88 1.03 2.73
C GLU A 93 3.25 -0.36 2.22
N CYS A 94 2.73 -1.38 2.89
CA CYS A 94 2.84 -2.77 2.46
C CYS A 94 1.48 -3.40 2.25
N ILE A 95 1.50 -4.50 1.49
CA ILE A 95 0.33 -5.30 1.24
C ILE A 95 0.61 -6.72 1.74
N LEU A 96 -0.25 -7.21 2.63
CA LEU A 96 -0.10 -8.45 3.37
C LEU A 96 -1.27 -9.38 3.06
N ASP A 97 -1.02 -10.68 3.08
CA ASP A 97 -2.04 -11.71 2.90
C ASP A 97 -2.30 -12.45 4.22
N ILE A 98 -3.55 -12.79 4.48
CA ILE A 98 -3.94 -13.71 5.56
C ILE A 98 -3.68 -15.15 5.11
N ASP A 99 -3.23 -15.99 6.04
CA ASP A 99 -3.06 -17.42 5.80
C ASP A 99 -4.42 -18.10 5.61
N THR A 100 -4.68 -18.57 4.39
CA THR A 100 -5.93 -19.25 4.04
C THR A 100 -5.97 -20.72 4.42
N ALA A 101 -4.88 -21.30 4.92
CA ALA A 101 -4.87 -22.62 5.54
C ALA A 101 -5.38 -22.55 7.00
N GLU A 102 -5.12 -21.44 7.70
CA GLU A 102 -5.61 -21.21 9.07
C GLU A 102 -6.97 -20.49 9.08
N ALA A 103 -7.13 -19.41 8.32
CA ALA A 103 -8.39 -18.68 8.19
C ALA A 103 -9.17 -19.16 6.96
N THR A 104 -9.93 -20.25 7.14
CA THR A 104 -10.67 -20.91 6.06
C THR A 104 -12.04 -20.30 5.79
N LYS A 105 -12.52 -19.43 6.68
CA LYS A 105 -13.80 -18.72 6.56
C LYS A 105 -13.59 -17.23 6.80
N TYR A 106 -14.43 -16.42 6.18
CA TYR A 106 -14.41 -14.96 6.38
C TYR A 106 -14.57 -14.55 7.87
N THR A 107 -15.26 -15.38 8.68
CA THR A 107 -15.42 -15.16 10.12
C THR A 107 -14.15 -15.39 10.93
N ASP A 108 -13.20 -16.18 10.42
CA ASP A 108 -11.97 -16.55 11.12
C ASP A 108 -10.88 -15.47 10.94
N CYS A 109 -11.03 -14.64 9.93
CA CYS A 109 -10.01 -13.67 9.50
C CYS A 109 -9.66 -12.64 10.58
N ASN A 110 -10.65 -12.15 11.31
CA ASN A 110 -10.42 -11.16 12.37
C ASN A 110 -9.64 -11.76 13.56
N ASP A 111 -9.96 -12.97 13.95
CA ASP A 111 -9.26 -13.66 15.03
C ASP A 111 -7.83 -14.00 14.63
N TRP A 112 -7.64 -14.44 13.38
CA TRP A 112 -6.31 -14.67 12.81
C TRP A 112 -5.47 -13.39 12.79
N LYS A 113 -6.04 -12.28 12.30
CA LYS A 113 -5.41 -10.96 12.26
C LYS A 113 -4.93 -10.51 13.64
N ASN A 114 -5.82 -10.58 14.64
CA ASN A 114 -5.53 -10.12 16.00
C ASN A 114 -4.51 -11.03 16.70
N LYS A 115 -4.66 -12.36 16.56
CA LYS A 115 -3.73 -13.35 17.10
C LYS A 115 -2.30 -13.14 16.57
N ASN A 116 -2.17 -12.79 15.30
CA ASN A 116 -0.89 -12.64 14.62
C ASN A 116 -0.37 -11.19 14.57
N GLY A 117 -1.06 -10.23 15.20
CA GLY A 117 -0.58 -8.85 15.34
C GLY A 117 -0.59 -8.02 14.06
N TYR A 118 -1.45 -8.35 13.08
CA TYR A 118 -1.56 -7.61 11.82
C TYR A 118 -2.45 -6.37 12.01
N THR A 119 -1.91 -5.36 12.72
CA THR A 119 -2.65 -4.15 13.11
C THR A 119 -1.93 -2.85 12.71
N ASN A 120 -0.95 -2.93 11.82
CA ASN A 120 -0.15 -1.78 11.41
C ASN A 120 -0.93 -0.88 10.45
N LYS A 121 -0.85 0.43 10.67
CA LYS A 121 -1.48 1.45 9.82
C LYS A 121 -0.87 1.55 8.41
N HIS A 122 0.36 1.10 8.24
CA HIS A 122 1.04 1.06 6.94
C HIS A 122 0.75 -0.23 6.15
N ALA A 123 -0.15 -1.08 6.65
CA ALA A 123 -0.47 -2.35 6.01
C ALA A 123 -1.89 -2.38 5.45
N ALA A 124 -2.06 -2.81 4.20
CA ALA A 124 -3.30 -3.34 3.67
C ALA A 124 -3.31 -4.87 3.85
N LEU A 125 -4.32 -5.41 4.50
CA LEU A 125 -4.43 -6.84 4.79
C LEU A 125 -5.52 -7.47 3.92
N LEU A 126 -5.19 -8.57 3.23
CA LEU A 126 -6.06 -9.18 2.21
C LEU A 126 -6.43 -10.62 2.53
N TRP A 127 -7.64 -10.99 2.14
CA TRP A 127 -8.18 -12.35 2.17
C TRP A 127 -9.26 -12.51 1.11
N PRO A 128 -9.41 -13.67 0.46
CA PRO A 128 -8.53 -14.83 0.42
C PRO A 128 -7.51 -14.76 -0.75
N GLN A 129 -6.97 -15.90 -1.19
CA GLN A 129 -6.21 -16.01 -2.43
C GLN A 129 -7.13 -15.83 -3.65
N VAL A 130 -6.54 -15.53 -4.79
CA VAL A 130 -7.27 -15.33 -6.04
C VAL A 130 -6.88 -16.34 -7.12
N LYS A 131 -7.81 -16.65 -8.01
CA LYS A 131 -7.59 -17.47 -9.20
C LYS A 131 -7.52 -16.62 -10.46
N VAL A 132 -6.58 -16.94 -11.35
CA VAL A 132 -6.54 -16.43 -12.71
C VAL A 132 -6.48 -17.66 -13.63
N GLY A 133 -7.59 -17.98 -14.26
CA GLY A 133 -7.75 -19.25 -14.96
C GLY A 133 -7.65 -20.43 -13.99
N THR A 134 -6.68 -21.32 -14.19
CA THR A 134 -6.44 -22.50 -13.35
C THR A 134 -5.36 -22.27 -12.28
N LYS A 135 -4.73 -21.12 -12.24
CA LYS A 135 -3.63 -20.81 -11.32
C LYS A 135 -4.11 -19.99 -10.12
N GLN A 136 -3.52 -20.28 -8.98
CA GLN A 136 -3.73 -19.55 -7.72
C GLN A 136 -2.59 -18.54 -7.51
N TYR A 137 -2.94 -17.39 -6.94
CA TYR A 137 -2.00 -16.32 -6.62
C TYR A 137 -2.33 -15.70 -5.27
N ALA A 138 -1.31 -15.22 -4.57
CA ALA A 138 -1.48 -14.33 -3.43
C ALA A 138 -2.24 -13.07 -3.88
N TYR A 139 -3.25 -12.66 -3.14
CA TYR A 139 -4.06 -11.52 -3.53
C TYR A 139 -3.25 -10.21 -3.52
N SER A 140 -2.24 -10.11 -2.63
CA SER A 140 -1.32 -8.99 -2.56
C SER A 140 -0.69 -8.65 -3.90
N ALA A 141 -0.36 -9.64 -4.74
CA ALA A 141 0.22 -9.40 -6.06
C ALA A 141 -0.76 -8.67 -7.00
N ILE A 142 -2.03 -9.09 -7.02
CA ILE A 142 -3.06 -8.48 -7.87
C ILE A 142 -3.46 -7.10 -7.33
N PHE A 143 -3.65 -6.98 -6.02
CA PHE A 143 -4.01 -5.70 -5.39
C PHE A 143 -2.88 -4.67 -5.51
N GLY A 144 -1.63 -5.09 -5.41
CA GLY A 144 -0.47 -4.22 -5.65
C GLY A 144 -0.42 -3.70 -7.08
N ALA A 145 -0.67 -4.58 -8.06
CA ALA A 145 -0.77 -4.18 -9.47
C ALA A 145 -1.95 -3.21 -9.72
N LEU A 146 -3.13 -3.48 -9.13
CA LEU A 146 -4.28 -2.59 -9.19
C LEU A 146 -3.98 -1.22 -8.61
N THR A 147 -3.32 -1.19 -7.46
CA THR A 147 -2.94 0.04 -6.77
C THR A 147 -1.99 0.88 -7.63
N ALA A 148 -0.93 0.26 -8.16
CA ALA A 148 0.01 0.93 -9.05
C ALA A 148 -0.65 1.44 -10.35
N TYR A 149 -1.55 0.63 -10.94
CA TYR A 149 -2.32 1.04 -12.12
C TYR A 149 -3.25 2.23 -11.81
N THR A 150 -3.88 2.23 -10.62
CA THR A 150 -4.75 3.33 -10.20
C THR A 150 -3.98 4.62 -10.06
N ASP A 151 -2.79 4.58 -9.48
CA ASP A 151 -1.92 5.75 -9.34
C ASP A 151 -1.44 6.26 -10.70
N ALA A 152 -0.92 5.37 -11.55
CA ALA A 152 -0.44 5.72 -12.89
C ALA A 152 -1.56 6.33 -13.76
N SER A 153 -2.81 5.91 -13.57
CA SER A 153 -3.97 6.49 -14.26
C SER A 153 -4.42 7.84 -13.68
N ASN A 154 -3.78 8.31 -12.61
CA ASN A 154 -4.14 9.51 -11.85
C ASN A 154 -2.93 10.43 -11.62
N ASP A 155 -2.08 10.56 -12.64
CA ASP A 155 -0.86 11.39 -12.63
C ASP A 155 0.14 10.99 -11.52
N ASP A 156 0.23 9.71 -11.21
CA ASP A 156 1.07 9.12 -10.15
C ASP A 156 0.75 9.65 -8.73
N VAL A 157 -0.46 10.18 -8.51
CA VAL A 157 -0.91 10.67 -7.20
C VAL A 157 -1.75 9.61 -6.50
N PRO A 158 -1.35 9.11 -5.31
CA PRO A 158 -1.98 7.97 -4.64
C PRO A 158 -3.19 8.37 -3.77
N ASN A 159 -4.03 9.30 -4.23
CA ASN A 159 -5.22 9.77 -3.49
C ASN A 159 -6.49 8.98 -3.79
N LEU A 160 -6.47 8.11 -4.81
CA LEU A 160 -7.66 7.32 -5.19
C LEU A 160 -7.66 5.96 -4.48
N SER A 161 -8.87 5.56 -4.07
CA SER A 161 -9.09 4.21 -3.52
C SER A 161 -8.98 3.15 -4.61
N PRO A 162 -8.26 2.03 -4.37
CA PRO A 162 -8.29 0.85 -5.24
C PRO A 162 -9.54 -0.01 -5.03
N SER A 163 -10.40 0.30 -4.05
CA SER A 163 -11.67 -0.40 -3.82
C SER A 163 -12.68 -0.14 -4.93
N ASN A 164 -13.58 -1.09 -5.16
CA ASN A 164 -14.63 -1.06 -6.19
C ASN A 164 -14.09 -0.87 -7.62
N LYS A 165 -12.87 -1.32 -7.88
CA LYS A 165 -12.26 -1.32 -9.22
C LYS A 165 -12.16 -2.74 -9.75
N LEU A 166 -12.34 -2.90 -11.06
CA LEU A 166 -12.24 -4.18 -11.74
C LEU A 166 -10.84 -4.78 -11.64
N ILE A 167 -10.79 -6.07 -11.39
CA ILE A 167 -9.56 -6.88 -11.34
C ILE A 167 -9.69 -8.09 -12.26
N GLY A 168 -8.60 -8.48 -12.89
CA GLY A 168 -8.58 -9.56 -13.87
C GLY A 168 -8.46 -10.95 -13.26
N ILE A 169 -9.34 -11.30 -12.31
CA ILE A 169 -9.37 -12.62 -11.68
C ILE A 169 -10.57 -13.44 -12.16
N THR A 170 -10.53 -14.75 -11.96
CA THR A 170 -11.62 -15.68 -12.32
C THR A 170 -12.35 -16.23 -11.10
N GLY A 171 -11.82 -16.06 -9.89
CA GLY A 171 -12.44 -16.53 -8.66
C GLY A 171 -11.58 -16.23 -7.44
N LEU A 172 -12.16 -16.51 -6.27
CA LEU A 172 -11.49 -16.51 -4.97
C LEU A 172 -11.29 -17.96 -4.51
N CYS A 173 -10.21 -18.22 -3.78
CA CYS A 173 -9.95 -19.57 -3.28
C CYS A 173 -9.10 -19.56 -1.99
N LEU A 174 -9.13 -20.68 -1.30
CA LEU A 174 -8.20 -21.02 -0.23
C LEU A 174 -6.94 -21.67 -0.82
N GLU A 175 -5.93 -21.91 0.01
CA GLU A 175 -4.66 -22.54 -0.40
C GLU A 175 -4.86 -23.94 -1.00
N ASP A 176 -5.79 -24.73 -0.48
CA ASP A 176 -6.13 -26.07 -0.98
C ASP A 176 -6.93 -26.06 -2.30
N GLY A 177 -7.26 -24.88 -2.83
CA GLY A 177 -8.03 -24.68 -4.04
C GLY A 177 -9.55 -24.65 -3.83
N THR A 178 -10.03 -24.78 -2.59
CA THR A 178 -11.46 -24.63 -2.27
C THR A 178 -11.94 -23.24 -2.71
N GLU A 179 -13.04 -23.19 -3.46
CA GLU A 179 -13.63 -21.95 -3.93
C GLU A 179 -14.27 -21.18 -2.78
N VAL A 180 -14.03 -19.87 -2.77
CA VAL A 180 -14.65 -18.94 -1.84
C VAL A 180 -15.61 -18.04 -2.61
N THR A 181 -16.84 -17.95 -2.13
CA THR A 181 -17.84 -17.01 -2.67
C THR A 181 -18.31 -16.12 -1.53
N LEU A 182 -18.25 -14.81 -1.75
CA LEU A 182 -18.69 -13.80 -0.80
C LEU A 182 -19.82 -12.98 -1.39
N ASP A 183 -20.85 -12.74 -0.58
CA ASP A 183 -21.85 -11.71 -0.83
C ASP A 183 -21.37 -10.35 -0.26
N GLN A 184 -22.09 -9.29 -0.60
CA GLN A 184 -21.71 -7.93 -0.15
C GLN A 184 -21.72 -7.78 1.38
N PRO A 185 -22.70 -8.30 2.16
CA PRO A 185 -22.65 -8.27 3.61
C PRO A 185 -21.42 -8.93 4.22
N GLN A 186 -21.00 -10.09 3.70
CA GLN A 186 -19.80 -10.79 4.16
C GLN A 186 -18.52 -10.00 3.82
N ALA A 187 -18.45 -9.43 2.63
CA ALA A 187 -17.34 -8.57 2.23
C ALA A 187 -17.29 -7.28 3.05
N ASN A 188 -18.44 -6.69 3.38
CA ASN A 188 -18.52 -5.51 4.25
C ASN A 188 -18.11 -5.84 5.69
N LEU A 189 -18.39 -7.05 6.19
CA LEU A 189 -17.90 -7.49 7.50
C LEU A 189 -16.37 -7.53 7.53
N LEU A 190 -15.73 -8.10 6.51
CA LEU A 190 -14.27 -8.12 6.39
C LEU A 190 -13.71 -6.69 6.32
N ASN A 191 -14.30 -5.83 5.48
CA ASN A 191 -13.86 -4.43 5.38
C ASN A 191 -14.01 -3.68 6.72
N GLY A 192 -15.10 -3.93 7.46
CA GLY A 192 -15.30 -3.42 8.82
C GLY A 192 -14.27 -3.91 9.84
N GLN A 193 -13.49 -4.91 9.51
CA GLN A 193 -12.39 -5.46 10.32
C GLN A 193 -10.99 -5.06 9.79
N GLY A 194 -10.93 -4.15 8.81
CA GLY A 194 -9.68 -3.72 8.18
C GLY A 194 -9.05 -4.80 7.29
N ILE A 195 -9.90 -5.61 6.64
CA ILE A 195 -9.49 -6.68 5.72
C ILE A 195 -10.13 -6.42 4.36
N ILE A 196 -9.28 -6.39 3.33
CA ILE A 196 -9.66 -6.18 1.95
C ILE A 196 -9.94 -7.53 1.29
N THR A 197 -11.02 -7.60 0.51
CA THR A 197 -11.40 -8.79 -0.24
C THR A 197 -11.78 -8.45 -1.68
N ALA A 198 -12.39 -9.38 -2.40
CA ALA A 198 -13.00 -9.12 -3.69
C ALA A 198 -14.41 -9.70 -3.76
N ILE A 199 -15.26 -9.06 -4.55
CA ILE A 199 -16.61 -9.51 -4.84
C ILE A 199 -16.84 -9.58 -6.35
N ASN A 200 -17.77 -10.43 -6.76
CA ASN A 200 -18.24 -10.47 -8.14
C ASN A 200 -19.58 -9.73 -8.25
N ASP A 201 -19.49 -8.50 -8.74
CA ASP A 201 -20.64 -7.66 -9.06
C ASP A 201 -20.48 -7.15 -10.48
N SER A 202 -21.09 -7.85 -11.44
CA SER A 202 -20.94 -7.58 -12.90
C SER A 202 -19.46 -7.60 -13.36
N GLY A 203 -18.65 -8.47 -12.74
CA GLY A 203 -17.22 -8.59 -12.86
C GLY A 203 -16.52 -8.55 -11.49
N TRP A 204 -15.36 -9.14 -11.41
CA TRP A 204 -14.60 -9.17 -10.15
C TRP A 204 -14.05 -7.78 -9.83
N LYS A 205 -14.33 -7.32 -8.62
CA LYS A 205 -13.88 -6.02 -8.10
C LYS A 205 -13.16 -6.21 -6.78
N SER A 206 -12.11 -5.45 -6.57
CA SER A 206 -11.52 -5.30 -5.22
C SER A 206 -12.51 -4.63 -4.29
N TRP A 207 -12.59 -5.04 -3.03
CA TRP A 207 -13.57 -4.55 -2.06
C TRP A 207 -12.95 -4.30 -0.70
N GLY A 208 -12.87 -3.03 -0.33
CA GLY A 208 -12.30 -2.56 0.93
C GLY A 208 -11.16 -1.56 0.72
N ASN A 209 -11.05 -0.61 1.64
CA ASN A 209 -10.01 0.43 1.64
C ASN A 209 -9.53 0.79 3.06
N ASN A 210 -9.85 -0.02 4.05
CA ASN A 210 -9.37 0.15 5.40
C ASN A 210 -7.98 -0.48 5.55
N THR A 211 -7.08 0.18 6.26
CA THR A 211 -5.80 -0.40 6.65
C THR A 211 -5.97 -1.43 7.75
N ALA A 212 -4.94 -2.21 8.00
CA ALA A 212 -4.97 -3.24 9.04
C ALA A 212 -5.14 -2.69 10.47
N CYS A 213 -4.91 -1.40 10.72
CA CYS A 213 -5.15 -0.80 12.04
C CYS A 213 -6.64 -0.61 12.38
N TYR A 214 -7.53 -0.64 11.38
CA TYR A 214 -8.97 -0.53 11.60
C TYR A 214 -9.55 -1.86 12.12
N PRO A 215 -10.53 -1.88 13.04
CA PRO A 215 -11.26 -0.74 13.63
C PRO A 215 -10.62 -0.12 14.90
N ALA A 216 -9.48 -0.63 15.37
CA ALA A 216 -8.85 -0.13 16.59
C ALA A 216 -8.39 1.34 16.47
N ASN A 217 -7.96 1.75 15.28
CA ASN A 217 -7.68 3.15 14.95
C ASN A 217 -8.66 3.65 13.87
N THR A 218 -9.39 4.72 14.20
CA THR A 218 -10.41 5.34 13.33
C THR A 218 -9.98 6.70 12.76
N ASP A 219 -8.76 7.15 13.05
CA ASP A 219 -8.22 8.38 12.48
C ASP A 219 -8.26 8.30 10.93
N PRO A 220 -8.94 9.22 10.24
CA PRO A 220 -9.06 9.18 8.77
C PRO A 220 -7.73 9.10 8.03
N LYS A 221 -6.66 9.65 8.58
CA LYS A 221 -5.32 9.57 8.02
C LYS A 221 -4.78 8.14 8.01
N ASP A 222 -5.03 7.37 9.08
CA ASP A 222 -4.44 6.05 9.29
C ASP A 222 -5.40 4.93 8.89
N ARG A 223 -6.72 5.16 9.02
CA ARG A 223 -7.77 4.19 8.67
C ARG A 223 -7.82 3.90 7.17
N TRP A 224 -7.81 4.94 6.34
CA TRP A 224 -8.01 4.80 4.90
C TRP A 224 -6.69 4.54 4.17
N PHE A 225 -6.58 3.44 3.48
CA PHE A 225 -5.36 3.06 2.77
C PHE A 225 -4.89 4.12 1.75
N CYS A 226 -5.82 4.69 0.97
CA CYS A 226 -5.49 5.77 0.03
C CYS A 226 -5.05 7.05 0.76
N CYS A 227 -5.69 7.42 1.89
CA CYS A 227 -5.27 8.57 2.68
C CYS A 227 -3.88 8.35 3.28
N ARG A 228 -3.63 7.16 3.87
CA ARG A 228 -2.32 6.84 4.45
C ARG A 228 -1.21 6.91 3.40
N ARG A 229 -1.45 6.36 2.21
CA ARG A 229 -0.53 6.43 1.08
C ARG A 229 -0.28 7.88 0.62
N PHE A 230 -1.34 8.69 0.56
CA PHE A 230 -1.22 10.11 0.21
C PHE A 230 -0.34 10.87 1.21
N PHE A 231 -0.49 10.62 2.51
CA PHE A 231 0.36 11.23 3.54
C PHE A 231 1.83 10.79 3.41
N SER A 232 2.10 9.49 3.19
CA SER A 232 3.46 8.98 3.00
C SER A 232 4.10 9.57 1.74
N TRP A 233 3.38 9.57 0.63
CA TRP A 233 3.83 10.16 -0.63
C TRP A 233 4.12 11.66 -0.51
N TRP A 234 3.23 12.40 0.18
CA TRP A 234 3.40 13.84 0.40
C TRP A 234 4.64 14.13 1.24
N GLY A 235 4.80 13.44 2.36
CA GLY A 235 5.95 13.56 3.25
C GLY A 235 7.27 13.22 2.55
N ASN A 236 7.30 12.10 1.82
CA ASN A 236 8.48 11.70 1.06
C ASN A 236 8.85 12.74 -0.02
N SER A 237 7.87 13.30 -0.73
CA SER A 237 8.12 14.32 -1.74
C SER A 237 8.63 15.63 -1.13
N PHE A 238 8.16 16.01 0.06
CA PHE A 238 8.70 17.14 0.81
C PHE A 238 10.18 16.92 1.14
N ILE A 239 10.53 15.76 1.70
CA ILE A 239 11.91 15.41 2.03
C ILE A 239 12.81 15.48 0.77
N LEU A 240 12.36 14.89 -0.33
CA LEU A 240 13.12 14.87 -1.59
C LEU A 240 13.31 16.28 -2.16
N THR A 241 12.29 17.12 -2.06
CA THR A 241 12.33 18.50 -2.60
C THR A 241 13.29 19.39 -1.80
N TYR A 242 13.25 19.29 -0.47
CA TYR A 242 14.00 20.20 0.40
C TYR A 242 15.31 19.62 0.94
N LYS A 243 15.66 18.38 0.62
CA LYS A 243 16.94 17.76 1.04
C LYS A 243 18.16 18.60 0.67
N GLN A 244 18.12 19.28 -0.48
CA GLN A 244 19.19 20.17 -0.92
C GLN A 244 19.31 21.47 -0.11
N LYS A 245 18.32 21.77 0.76
CA LYS A 245 18.32 22.94 1.64
C LYS A 245 18.93 22.65 3.01
N VAL A 246 19.23 21.40 3.29
CA VAL A 246 19.93 21.01 4.52
C VAL A 246 21.35 21.64 4.47
N ASP A 247 21.80 22.14 5.62
CA ASP A 247 23.07 22.87 5.80
C ASP A 247 23.15 24.27 5.12
N GLU A 248 22.08 24.73 4.48
CA GLU A 248 21.99 26.15 4.11
C GLU A 248 21.76 27.04 5.35
N PRO A 249 22.15 28.33 5.33
CA PRO A 249 21.90 29.22 6.46
C PRO A 249 20.41 29.32 6.82
N GLY A 250 20.05 28.89 8.03
CA GLY A 250 18.68 28.89 8.54
C GLY A 250 18.18 30.31 8.85
N ASN A 251 17.85 31.06 7.84
CA ASN A 251 17.35 32.44 7.95
C ASN A 251 15.87 32.54 7.54
N TYR A 252 15.26 33.67 7.83
CA TYR A 252 13.86 33.94 7.50
C TYR A 252 13.52 33.69 6.01
N ARG A 253 14.43 34.06 5.08
CA ARG A 253 14.21 33.87 3.64
C ARG A 253 14.14 32.40 3.26
N LEU A 254 14.93 31.53 3.90
CA LEU A 254 14.86 30.09 3.68
C LEU A 254 13.50 29.54 4.15
N ILE A 255 13.07 29.94 5.36
CA ILE A 255 11.78 29.52 5.93
C ILE A 255 10.62 29.97 5.04
N GLU A 256 10.57 31.25 4.69
CA GLU A 256 9.55 31.83 3.82
C GLU A 256 9.51 31.14 2.45
N SER A 257 10.67 30.90 1.83
CA SER A 257 10.77 30.20 0.55
C SER A 257 10.20 28.78 0.59
N ILE A 258 10.38 28.05 1.67
CA ILE A 258 9.82 26.70 1.84
C ILE A 258 8.30 26.78 2.01
N VAL A 259 7.84 27.68 2.88
CA VAL A 259 6.40 27.86 3.16
C VAL A 259 5.64 28.27 1.90
N ASP A 260 6.15 29.25 1.16
CA ASP A 260 5.51 29.74 -0.07
C ASP A 260 5.48 28.66 -1.15
N SER A 261 6.60 27.97 -1.38
CA SER A 261 6.70 26.93 -2.40
C SER A 261 5.75 25.77 -2.12
N GLU A 262 5.66 25.32 -0.87
CA GLU A 262 4.76 24.21 -0.48
C GLU A 262 3.29 24.63 -0.52
N ASN A 263 2.95 25.87 -0.15
CA ASN A 263 1.58 26.38 -0.27
C ASN A 263 1.16 26.50 -1.74
N ILE A 264 2.06 26.92 -2.64
CA ILE A 264 1.80 26.94 -4.09
C ILE A 264 1.58 25.50 -4.58
N ARG A 265 2.43 24.56 -4.18
CA ARG A 265 2.26 23.13 -4.49
C ARG A 265 0.93 22.60 -3.98
N GLY A 266 0.60 22.89 -2.71
CA GLY A 266 -0.67 22.49 -2.10
C GLY A 266 -1.88 22.98 -2.87
N ASN A 267 -1.91 24.28 -3.21
CA ASN A 267 -2.98 24.88 -3.99
C ASN A 267 -3.10 24.25 -5.40
N SER A 268 -1.98 23.85 -6.01
CA SER A 268 -2.01 23.15 -7.30
C SER A 268 -2.75 21.80 -7.20
N TYR A 269 -2.49 21.00 -6.18
CA TYR A 269 -3.21 19.71 -5.99
C TYR A 269 -4.68 19.90 -5.60
N VAL A 270 -5.01 20.94 -4.85
CA VAL A 270 -6.40 21.32 -4.56
C VAL A 270 -7.14 21.70 -5.84
N SER A 271 -6.53 22.52 -6.70
CA SER A 271 -7.14 22.94 -7.97
C SER A 271 -7.34 21.79 -8.95
N GLN A 272 -6.53 20.74 -8.87
CA GLN A 272 -6.68 19.50 -9.63
C GLN A 272 -7.69 18.54 -9.02
N GLY A 273 -8.29 18.85 -7.87
CA GLY A 273 -9.23 17.97 -7.17
C GLY A 273 -8.61 16.74 -6.52
N LYS A 274 -7.28 16.73 -6.29
CA LYS A 274 -6.59 15.60 -5.67
C LYS A 274 -6.77 15.55 -4.14
N CYS A 275 -6.98 16.71 -3.50
CA CYS A 275 -7.30 16.84 -2.08
C CYS A 275 -8.20 18.06 -1.84
N ALA A 276 -8.86 18.12 -0.68
CA ALA A 276 -9.70 19.23 -0.27
C ALA A 276 -8.88 20.42 0.25
N GLY A 277 -7.68 20.17 0.76
CA GLY A 277 -6.79 21.21 1.28
C GLY A 277 -5.38 20.69 1.54
N ALA A 278 -4.41 21.58 1.37
CA ALA A 278 -3.02 21.34 1.75
C ALA A 278 -2.37 22.68 2.07
N ARG A 279 -1.79 22.81 3.25
CA ARG A 279 -1.05 24.00 3.67
C ARG A 279 0.09 23.66 4.60
N ILE A 280 1.11 24.50 4.61
CA ILE A 280 2.24 24.44 5.53
C ILE A 280 2.38 25.79 6.24
N GLU A 281 2.82 25.74 7.46
CA GLU A 281 3.14 26.92 8.25
C GLU A 281 4.40 26.70 9.08
N PHE A 282 5.05 27.79 9.43
CA PHE A 282 6.10 27.87 10.42
C PHE A 282 5.55 28.58 11.63
N SER A 283 5.61 27.93 12.79
CA SER A 283 5.17 28.49 14.07
C SER A 283 6.37 28.73 14.98
N GLU A 284 6.48 29.91 15.56
CA GLU A 284 7.51 30.24 16.56
C GLU A 284 7.34 29.37 17.82
N ASP A 285 6.10 29.04 18.18
CA ASP A 285 5.80 28.18 19.35
C ASP A 285 6.36 26.76 19.20
N GLU A 286 6.40 26.24 17.96
CA GLU A 286 6.96 24.92 17.64
C GLU A 286 8.47 24.95 17.36
N ASN A 287 9.07 26.15 17.30
CA ASN A 287 10.47 26.39 17.00
C ASN A 287 11.16 27.22 18.07
N PRO A 288 11.30 26.71 19.31
CA PRO A 288 11.96 27.43 20.37
C PRO A 288 13.42 27.74 20.01
N VAL A 289 13.93 28.84 20.53
CA VAL A 289 15.30 29.34 20.24
C VAL A 289 16.36 28.25 20.47
N THR A 290 16.16 27.37 21.45
CA THR A 290 17.08 26.25 21.72
C THR A 290 17.16 25.26 20.57
N ASP A 291 16.06 24.98 19.88
CA ASP A 291 16.02 24.09 18.73
C ASP A 291 16.64 24.74 17.51
N ILE A 292 16.34 26.03 17.28
CA ILE A 292 16.96 26.82 16.19
C ILE A 292 18.47 26.91 16.36
N LEU A 293 18.95 27.13 17.59
CA LEU A 293 20.40 27.16 17.88
C LEU A 293 21.08 25.81 17.66
N ASN A 294 20.33 24.71 17.73
CA ASN A 294 20.79 23.37 17.39
C ASN A 294 20.60 23.00 15.92
N GLY A 295 20.23 23.99 15.07
CA GLY A 295 20.02 23.79 13.64
C GLY A 295 18.73 23.07 13.27
N LYS A 296 17.77 22.95 14.21
CA LYS A 296 16.50 22.26 13.97
C LYS A 296 15.42 23.29 13.62
N ILE A 297 14.81 23.13 12.46
CA ILE A 297 13.67 23.92 11.98
C ILE A 297 12.52 22.97 11.69
N GLN A 298 11.36 23.20 12.31
CA GLN A 298 10.16 22.41 12.20
C GLN A 298 9.07 23.17 11.44
N PHE A 299 8.43 22.48 10.49
CA PHE A 299 7.25 22.98 9.78
C PHE A 299 6.05 22.11 10.13
N HIS A 300 4.88 22.72 10.23
CA HIS A 300 3.63 22.02 10.39
C HIS A 300 2.87 22.00 9.05
N GLN A 301 2.58 20.78 8.58
CA GLN A 301 1.79 20.59 7.34
C GLN A 301 0.42 20.01 7.67
N TYR A 302 -0.62 20.63 7.10
CA TYR A 302 -2.00 20.21 7.20
C TYR A 302 -2.46 19.70 5.84
N LEU A 303 -2.90 18.44 5.80
CA LEU A 303 -3.37 17.79 4.58
C LEU A 303 -4.78 17.27 4.79
N ALA A 304 -5.63 17.46 3.81
CA ALA A 304 -7.02 17.00 3.81
C ALA A 304 -7.30 16.21 2.49
N PRO A 305 -6.81 14.98 2.35
CA PRO A 305 -7.24 14.13 1.24
C PRO A 305 -8.74 13.84 1.35
N TYR A 306 -9.41 13.60 0.20
CA TYR A 306 -10.79 13.14 0.22
C TYR A 306 -10.85 11.72 0.77
N VAL A 307 -11.73 11.52 1.75
CA VAL A 307 -12.03 10.18 2.25
C VAL A 307 -12.96 9.45 1.28
N PRO A 308 -12.84 8.12 1.13
CA PRO A 308 -13.76 7.34 0.31
C PRO A 308 -15.21 7.44 0.82
N ALA A 309 -16.18 7.55 -0.09
CA ALA A 309 -17.57 7.36 0.25
C ALA A 309 -17.86 5.86 0.38
N GLU A 310 -17.67 5.32 1.59
CA GLU A 310 -17.78 3.89 1.87
C GLU A 310 -19.23 3.40 1.87
N ASP A 311 -20.17 4.27 2.28
CA ASP A 311 -21.59 3.96 2.36
C ASP A 311 -22.43 5.13 1.82
N ILE A 312 -23.33 4.84 0.90
CA ILE A 312 -24.25 5.81 0.29
C ILE A 312 -25.67 5.33 0.57
N LEU A 313 -26.32 5.94 1.54
CA LEU A 313 -27.68 5.62 1.94
C LEU A 313 -28.69 6.45 1.15
N ASN A 314 -29.73 5.81 0.64
CA ASN A 314 -30.87 6.46 0.04
C ASN A 314 -32.14 6.07 0.82
N ILE A 315 -32.81 7.06 1.39
CA ILE A 315 -34.08 6.89 2.09
C ILE A 315 -35.18 7.28 1.13
N LEU A 316 -36.10 6.34 0.85
CA LEU A 316 -37.27 6.57 0.00
C LEU A 316 -38.50 6.75 0.89
N GLU A 317 -39.14 7.90 0.75
CA GLU A 317 -40.38 8.19 1.43
C GLU A 317 -41.49 8.38 0.36
N PHE A 318 -42.68 7.90 0.67
CA PHE A 318 -43.85 8.17 -0.15
C PHE A 318 -44.38 9.57 0.16
N ASP A 319 -44.48 10.42 -0.86
CA ASP A 319 -44.98 11.79 -0.74
C ASP A 319 -46.47 11.83 -1.17
N PRO A 320 -47.42 11.87 -0.20
CA PRO A 320 -48.85 11.93 -0.49
C PRO A 320 -49.26 13.27 -1.10
N ASP A 321 -48.51 14.34 -0.83
CA ASP A 321 -48.87 15.68 -1.32
C ASP A 321 -48.58 15.79 -2.81
N MET A 322 -47.48 15.21 -3.31
CA MET A 322 -47.18 15.12 -4.74
C MET A 322 -48.25 14.31 -5.47
N LEU A 323 -48.74 13.20 -4.90
CA LEU A 323 -49.79 12.41 -5.49
C LEU A 323 -51.10 13.19 -5.51
N SER A 324 -51.49 13.86 -4.42
CA SER A 324 -52.69 14.66 -4.31
C SER A 324 -52.70 15.83 -5.33
N ALA A 325 -51.60 16.55 -5.46
CA ALA A 325 -51.42 17.61 -6.43
C ALA A 325 -51.61 17.11 -7.88
N ALA A 326 -51.00 15.96 -8.20
CA ALA A 326 -51.13 15.35 -9.52
C ALA A 326 -52.59 14.91 -9.87
N LEU A 327 -53.32 14.44 -8.87
CA LEU A 327 -54.73 14.04 -9.05
C LEU A 327 -55.71 15.23 -9.17
N ASN A 328 -55.35 16.36 -8.56
CA ASN A 328 -56.16 17.58 -8.57
C ASN A 328 -55.83 18.56 -9.71
N GLY A 329 -55.04 18.14 -10.69
CA GLY A 329 -54.72 18.90 -11.89
C GLY A 329 -53.69 20.02 -11.74
N GLY A 330 -52.90 20.01 -10.67
CA GLY A 330 -51.75 20.91 -10.50
C GLY A 330 -52.09 22.40 -10.57
N GLU A 331 -52.95 22.90 -9.66
CA GLU A 331 -53.09 24.34 -9.41
C GLU A 331 -51.90 24.88 -8.61
#